data_7277b594dda1422907ad68b4ae404ebf
#
_entry.id   7277b594dda1422907ad68b4ae404ebf
#
_cell.length_a   1.000
_cell.length_b   1.000
_cell.length_c   1.000
_cell.angle_alpha   90.00
_cell.angle_beta   90.00
_cell.angle_gamma   90.00
#
_symmetry.space_group_name_H-M   'P 1'
#
loop_
_entity.id
_entity.type
_entity.pdbx_description
1 polymer ?
#
loop_
_entity_poly.entity_id
_entity_poly.type
_entity_poly.pdbx_seq_one_letter_code
_entity_poly.pdbx_strand_id
1 'polypeptide(L)'
;MGKIILYLFLLLSVCTEALSQTGSQDGGYRITGRIVGLPDGDLFLVTDNEVKIDTLARTKSVNGNFFFSGQVNEVIIAHVVTTKQEVLASMMLENTEFTVMGQNSVIGGGPSQELLAQFNRLDVDMVQERDRLQQFYVEAEKKKDRKKMAEIDAKFQSFLEDAQAKELDLLKRNADTYVAAYIVSSTMRDIGLEKLTMRYNILGKVAKETSYGKAIAAQIERYEQVEIGRVAPNFNLENTTLHEIKGNLKIINFWAAWSAPCRVENVNLLRIYEQYHLKGVEI
;
A
#
# COMPACT_ATOMS: atom_id res chain seq x y z
N MET A 1 -67.79 -24.27 49.97
CA MET A 1 -66.49 -24.73 50.31
C MET A 1 -65.65 -24.81 49.06
N GLY A 2 -65.01 -23.75 48.63
CA GLY A 2 -64.17 -23.67 47.45
C GLY A 2 -62.80 -23.26 47.82
N LYS A 3 -61.83 -24.12 47.57
CA LYS A 3 -60.40 -23.84 47.82
C LYS A 3 -59.87 -22.99 46.69
N ILE A 4 -59.37 -21.80 47.05
CA ILE A 4 -58.63 -20.91 46.17
C ILE A 4 -57.22 -21.44 46.07
N ILE A 5 -56.80 -21.89 44.89
CA ILE A 5 -55.41 -22.24 44.58
C ILE A 5 -54.73 -21.02 44.00
N LEU A 6 -53.81 -20.45 44.76
CA LEU A 6 -52.97 -19.31 44.38
C LEU A 6 -51.81 -19.83 43.53
N TYR A 7 -51.84 -19.57 42.23
CA TYR A 7 -50.70 -19.81 41.33
C TYR A 7 -49.73 -18.66 41.46
N LEU A 8 -48.58 -18.95 42.08
CA LEU A 8 -47.42 -18.07 42.13
C LEU A 8 -46.74 -18.14 40.74
N PHE A 9 -46.93 -17.16 39.87
CA PHE A 9 -46.15 -17.01 38.66
C PHE A 9 -44.78 -16.45 39.03
N LEU A 10 -43.78 -17.32 39.00
CA LEU A 10 -42.37 -16.92 39.07
C LEU A 10 -42.00 -16.34 37.72
N LEU A 11 -41.99 -15.01 37.59
CA LEU A 11 -41.40 -14.30 36.45
C LEU A 11 -39.87 -14.48 36.49
N LEU A 12 -39.39 -15.48 35.77
CA LEU A 12 -37.97 -15.51 35.36
C LEU A 12 -37.75 -14.33 34.40
N SER A 13 -37.25 -13.23 34.92
CA SER A 13 -36.67 -12.15 34.13
C SER A 13 -35.41 -12.68 33.50
N VAL A 14 -35.52 -13.16 32.26
CA VAL A 14 -34.34 -13.38 31.40
C VAL A 14 -33.82 -12.00 31.06
N CYS A 15 -32.80 -11.52 31.77
CA CYS A 15 -31.95 -10.44 31.31
C CYS A 15 -31.26 -10.91 30.02
N THR A 16 -31.90 -10.70 28.90
CA THR A 16 -31.18 -10.61 27.61
C THR A 16 -30.37 -9.32 27.70
N GLU A 17 -29.12 -9.42 28.09
CA GLU A 17 -28.14 -8.39 27.79
C GLU A 17 -28.07 -8.30 26.26
N ALA A 18 -28.86 -7.38 25.72
CA ALA A 18 -28.64 -6.89 24.39
C ALA A 18 -27.20 -6.34 24.38
N LEU A 19 -26.30 -7.04 23.70
CA LEU A 19 -25.05 -6.45 23.24
C LEU A 19 -25.46 -5.28 22.35
N SER A 20 -25.70 -4.12 22.98
CA SER A 20 -25.81 -2.86 22.27
C SER A 20 -24.46 -2.66 21.60
N GLN A 21 -24.46 -2.72 20.27
CA GLN A 21 -23.44 -2.09 19.46
C GLN A 21 -23.42 -0.61 19.87
N THR A 22 -22.59 -0.27 20.84
CA THR A 22 -22.26 1.11 21.15
C THR A 22 -21.32 1.57 20.06
N GLY A 23 -21.91 2.07 18.95
CA GLY A 23 -21.21 2.96 18.05
C GLY A 23 -20.57 4.06 18.91
N SER A 24 -19.31 4.42 18.62
CA SER A 24 -18.58 5.40 19.40
C SER A 24 -19.40 6.69 19.50
N GLN A 25 -19.90 7.04 20.68
CA GLN A 25 -20.67 8.27 20.91
C GLN A 25 -19.85 9.55 20.70
N ASP A 26 -18.52 9.43 20.53
CA ASP A 26 -17.60 10.56 20.39
C ASP A 26 -17.06 10.81 18.97
N GLY A 27 -17.58 10.12 17.95
CA GLY A 27 -17.26 10.42 16.54
C GLY A 27 -15.79 10.21 16.12
N GLY A 28 -14.99 9.45 16.88
CA GLY A 28 -13.58 9.15 16.59
C GLY A 28 -13.29 7.65 16.37
N TYR A 29 -12.02 7.31 16.09
CA TYR A 29 -11.58 5.92 16.03
C TYR A 29 -11.22 5.37 17.40
N ARG A 30 -11.37 4.05 17.56
CA ARG A 30 -10.94 3.29 18.72
C ARG A 30 -10.28 1.99 18.27
N ILE A 31 -9.02 1.78 18.67
CA ILE A 31 -8.26 0.58 18.33
C ILE A 31 -7.93 -0.17 19.60
N THR A 32 -8.48 -1.37 19.78
CA THR A 32 -8.14 -2.28 20.87
C THR A 32 -7.28 -3.40 20.33
N GLY A 33 -6.12 -3.63 20.92
CA GLY A 33 -5.18 -4.65 20.45
C GLY A 33 -4.78 -5.66 21.52
N ARG A 34 -4.63 -6.93 21.09
CA ARG A 34 -4.06 -8.01 21.88
C ARG A 34 -3.16 -8.88 21.03
N ILE A 35 -1.84 -8.83 21.27
CA ILE A 35 -0.84 -9.62 20.56
C ILE A 35 -0.07 -10.46 21.57
N VAL A 36 -0.22 -11.78 21.50
CA VAL A 36 0.48 -12.71 22.40
C VAL A 36 1.98 -12.66 22.15
N GLY A 37 2.76 -12.49 23.21
CA GLY A 37 4.22 -12.40 23.12
C GLY A 37 4.77 -11.02 22.76
N LEU A 38 3.90 -10.02 22.56
CA LEU A 38 4.36 -8.64 22.38
C LEU A 38 4.95 -8.14 23.70
N PRO A 39 6.23 -7.68 23.73
CA PRO A 39 6.84 -7.12 24.92
C PRO A 39 6.13 -5.84 25.38
N ASP A 40 6.21 -5.56 26.69
CA ASP A 40 5.80 -4.27 27.21
C ASP A 40 6.69 -3.16 26.66
N GLY A 41 6.08 -2.08 26.20
CA GLY A 41 6.83 -0.97 25.58
C GLY A 41 5.94 0.02 24.87
N ASP A 42 6.59 1.07 24.33
CA ASP A 42 5.89 2.12 23.60
C ASP A 42 5.48 1.63 22.20
N LEU A 43 4.26 1.96 21.84
CA LEU A 43 3.68 1.74 20.51
C LEU A 43 3.23 3.07 19.90
N PHE A 44 3.31 3.15 18.60
CA PHE A 44 2.92 4.33 17.84
C PHE A 44 1.89 3.93 16.78
N LEU A 45 0.87 4.76 16.62
CA LEU A 45 0.00 4.75 15.48
C LEU A 45 0.54 5.78 14.50
N VAL A 46 0.98 5.34 13.34
CA VAL A 46 1.59 6.20 12.31
C VAL A 46 0.84 6.09 11.01
N THR A 47 0.86 7.16 10.21
CA THR A 47 0.41 7.13 8.81
C THR A 47 1.58 7.43 7.90
N ASP A 48 1.60 6.80 6.73
CA ASP A 48 2.53 7.09 5.65
C ASP A 48 1.77 7.85 4.55
N ASN A 49 2.05 9.16 4.44
CA ASN A 49 1.48 9.99 3.39
C ASN A 49 2.49 10.28 2.26
N GLU A 50 3.43 9.36 2.02
CA GLU A 50 4.47 9.38 0.96
C GLU A 50 5.57 10.44 1.13
N VAL A 51 5.35 11.48 1.91
CA VAL A 51 6.32 12.57 2.13
C VAL A 51 6.94 12.43 3.51
N LYS A 52 6.15 11.99 4.49
CA LYS A 52 6.56 11.92 5.89
C LYS A 52 5.73 10.90 6.64
N ILE A 53 6.39 10.14 7.52
CA ILE A 53 5.71 9.32 8.52
C ILE A 53 5.26 10.24 9.65
N ASP A 54 3.96 10.42 9.80
CA ASP A 54 3.37 11.21 10.87
C ASP A 54 2.84 10.31 11.98
N THR A 55 3.15 10.67 13.23
CA THR A 55 2.63 9.97 14.40
C THR A 55 1.27 10.53 14.78
N LEU A 56 0.23 9.72 14.63
CA LEU A 56 -1.16 10.07 14.97
C LEU A 56 -1.42 9.94 16.48
N ALA A 57 -0.90 8.88 17.11
CA ALA A 57 -1.09 8.60 18.53
C ALA A 57 0.05 7.75 19.09
N ARG A 58 0.19 7.76 20.42
CA ARG A 58 1.14 6.92 21.19
C ARG A 58 0.41 6.20 22.31
N THR A 59 0.83 4.97 22.60
CA THR A 59 0.34 4.19 23.74
C THR A 59 1.45 3.26 24.23
N LYS A 60 1.15 2.45 25.25
CA LYS A 60 2.03 1.37 25.69
C LYS A 60 1.34 0.03 25.56
N SER A 61 2.09 -1.00 25.19
CA SER A 61 1.68 -2.38 25.39
C SER A 61 1.94 -2.80 26.83
N VAL A 62 0.98 -3.50 27.42
CA VAL A 62 1.09 -4.12 28.75
C VAL A 62 0.54 -5.53 28.64
N ASN A 63 1.37 -6.54 28.88
CA ASN A 63 1.02 -7.95 28.70
C ASN A 63 0.38 -8.24 27.31
N GLY A 64 0.91 -7.59 26.27
CA GLY A 64 0.44 -7.72 24.91
C GLY A 64 -0.85 -6.97 24.58
N ASN A 65 -1.44 -6.24 25.53
CA ASN A 65 -2.65 -5.44 25.30
C ASN A 65 -2.28 -3.97 25.07
N PHE A 66 -3.00 -3.30 24.17
CA PHE A 66 -2.84 -1.88 23.90
C PHE A 66 -4.14 -1.24 23.42
N PHE A 67 -4.19 0.09 23.49
CA PHE A 67 -5.36 0.87 23.10
C PHE A 67 -4.94 2.19 22.48
N PHE A 68 -5.57 2.56 21.37
CA PHE A 68 -5.49 3.91 20.78
C PHE A 68 -6.89 4.47 20.60
N SER A 69 -7.00 5.79 20.72
CA SER A 69 -8.21 6.54 20.36
C SER A 69 -7.82 7.90 19.80
N GLY A 70 -8.68 8.45 18.96
CA GLY A 70 -8.46 9.75 18.33
C GLY A 70 -9.49 9.99 17.23
N GLN A 71 -9.18 10.95 16.37
CA GLN A 71 -10.06 11.31 15.26
C GLN A 71 -9.23 11.55 13.99
N VAL A 72 -9.76 11.15 12.85
CA VAL A 72 -9.21 11.47 11.52
C VAL A 72 -10.22 12.24 10.71
N ASN A 73 -9.74 13.14 9.85
CA ASN A 73 -10.59 13.94 8.97
C ASN A 73 -10.92 13.25 7.65
N GLU A 74 -10.12 12.28 7.27
CA GLU A 74 -10.34 11.43 6.09
C GLU A 74 -9.88 10.00 6.38
N VAL A 75 -10.32 9.06 5.56
CA VAL A 75 -9.87 7.66 5.65
C VAL A 75 -8.44 7.57 5.13
N ILE A 76 -7.54 7.03 5.96
CA ILE A 76 -6.10 6.93 5.67
C ILE A 76 -5.57 5.55 6.00
N ILE A 77 -4.47 5.15 5.36
CA ILE A 77 -3.71 3.99 5.82
C ILE A 77 -2.96 4.36 7.10
N ALA A 78 -3.09 3.52 8.11
CA ALA A 78 -2.37 3.68 9.38
C ALA A 78 -1.73 2.36 9.82
N HIS A 79 -0.61 2.47 10.53
CA HIS A 79 0.16 1.33 11.00
C HIS A 79 0.39 1.45 12.50
N VAL A 80 0.19 0.35 13.22
CA VAL A 80 0.66 0.21 14.60
C VAL A 80 2.10 -0.29 14.53
N VAL A 81 3.03 0.49 15.07
CA VAL A 81 4.46 0.17 15.01
C VAL A 81 5.12 0.19 16.39
N THR A 82 6.19 -0.58 16.55
CA THR A 82 7.07 -0.57 17.73
C THR A 82 8.08 0.58 17.64
N THR A 83 8.85 0.81 18.73
CA THR A 83 10.00 1.72 18.75
C THR A 83 11.08 1.36 17.74
N LYS A 84 11.14 0.10 17.29
CA LYS A 84 12.07 -0.39 16.25
C LYS A 84 11.49 -0.26 14.84
N GLN A 85 10.32 0.39 14.69
CA GLN A 85 9.59 0.52 13.43
C GLN A 85 9.09 -0.82 12.86
N GLU A 86 8.95 -1.86 13.69
CA GLU A 86 8.32 -3.11 13.27
C GLU A 86 6.81 -2.89 13.19
N VAL A 87 6.23 -3.20 12.04
CA VAL A 87 4.77 -3.08 11.81
C VAL A 87 4.06 -4.27 12.47
N LEU A 88 3.15 -3.97 13.38
CA LEU A 88 2.32 -4.96 14.07
C LEU A 88 0.96 -5.15 13.39
N ALA A 89 0.39 -4.09 12.86
CA ALA A 89 -0.87 -4.10 12.12
C ALA A 89 -0.96 -2.91 11.17
N SER A 90 -1.66 -3.10 10.04
CA SER A 90 -1.98 -2.06 9.07
C SER A 90 -3.49 -2.03 8.84
N MET A 91 -4.08 -0.83 8.73
CA MET A 91 -5.52 -0.67 8.59
C MET A 91 -5.89 0.59 7.81
N MET A 92 -7.02 0.54 7.10
CA MET A 92 -7.68 1.75 6.61
C MET A 92 -8.40 2.42 7.78
N LEU A 93 -7.73 3.38 8.40
CA LEU A 93 -8.22 4.07 9.58
C LEU A 93 -9.33 5.04 9.23
N GLU A 94 -10.51 4.80 9.74
CA GLU A 94 -11.67 5.68 9.74
C GLU A 94 -12.22 5.81 11.18
N ASN A 95 -13.11 6.76 11.42
CA ASN A 95 -13.66 7.02 12.76
C ASN A 95 -14.64 5.92 13.18
N THR A 96 -14.13 4.73 13.48
CA THR A 96 -14.87 3.54 13.91
C THR A 96 -14.03 2.67 14.85
N GLU A 97 -14.55 1.51 15.22
CA GLU A 97 -13.86 0.57 16.12
C GLU A 97 -13.06 -0.48 15.35
N PHE A 98 -11.83 -0.71 15.79
CA PHE A 98 -10.92 -1.73 15.29
C PHE A 98 -10.47 -2.65 16.43
N THR A 99 -10.29 -3.92 16.10
CA THR A 99 -9.67 -4.90 17.00
C THR A 99 -8.47 -5.54 16.32
N VAL A 100 -7.31 -5.49 16.95
CA VAL A 100 -6.09 -6.15 16.47
C VAL A 100 -5.87 -7.42 17.29
N MET A 101 -6.01 -8.59 16.65
CA MET A 101 -5.88 -9.91 17.27
C MET A 101 -4.70 -10.67 16.67
N GLY A 102 -3.50 -10.45 17.23
CA GLY A 102 -2.26 -10.98 16.66
C GLY A 102 -1.63 -10.06 15.63
N GLN A 103 -0.47 -10.46 15.12
CA GLN A 103 0.26 -9.68 14.13
C GLN A 103 -0.50 -9.68 12.77
N ASN A 104 -0.68 -8.48 12.19
CA ASN A 104 -1.40 -8.27 10.92
C ASN A 104 -2.85 -8.80 10.88
N SER A 105 -3.47 -9.04 12.03
CA SER A 105 -4.86 -9.46 12.12
C SER A 105 -5.72 -8.32 12.63
N VAL A 106 -6.41 -7.62 11.74
CA VAL A 106 -7.33 -6.52 12.04
C VAL A 106 -8.76 -6.98 11.79
N ILE A 107 -9.61 -6.82 12.80
CA ILE A 107 -11.03 -7.16 12.77
C ILE A 107 -11.83 -5.87 13.01
N GLY A 108 -12.95 -5.71 12.31
CA GLY A 108 -13.74 -4.49 12.32
C GLY A 108 -13.15 -3.42 11.39
N GLY A 109 -13.40 -2.16 11.66
CA GLY A 109 -12.89 -1.04 10.89
C GLY A 109 -13.80 -0.56 9.77
N GLY A 110 -15.03 -1.09 9.69
CA GLY A 110 -16.03 -0.60 8.74
C GLY A 110 -15.76 -0.93 7.26
N PRO A 111 -16.51 -0.29 6.35
CA PRO A 111 -16.49 -0.63 4.93
C PRO A 111 -15.15 -0.43 4.26
N SER A 112 -14.35 0.55 4.68
CA SER A 112 -13.03 0.82 4.09
C SER A 112 -12.05 -0.31 4.40
N GLN A 113 -12.06 -0.83 5.63
CA GLN A 113 -11.23 -1.96 6.01
C GLN A 113 -11.66 -3.26 5.31
N GLU A 114 -12.97 -3.47 5.16
CA GLU A 114 -13.51 -4.63 4.44
C GLU A 114 -13.12 -4.60 2.96
N LEU A 115 -13.17 -3.43 2.33
CA LEU A 115 -12.76 -3.26 0.93
C LEU A 115 -11.24 -3.46 0.77
N LEU A 116 -10.41 -2.89 1.66
CA LEU A 116 -8.96 -3.15 1.66
C LEU A 116 -8.67 -4.64 1.78
N ALA A 117 -9.38 -5.35 2.66
CA ALA A 117 -9.21 -6.79 2.80
C ALA A 117 -9.57 -7.59 1.53
N GLN A 118 -10.46 -7.07 0.66
CA GLN A 118 -10.74 -7.69 -0.64
C GLN A 118 -9.56 -7.54 -1.61
N PHE A 119 -8.93 -6.36 -1.70
CA PHE A 119 -7.71 -6.16 -2.50
C PHE A 119 -6.56 -7.01 -1.97
N ASN A 120 -6.32 -7.00 -0.66
CA ASN A 120 -5.25 -7.80 -0.04
C ASN A 120 -5.40 -9.31 -0.31
N ARG A 121 -6.64 -9.83 -0.41
CA ARG A 121 -6.86 -11.24 -0.78
C ARG A 121 -6.39 -11.55 -2.19
N LEU A 122 -6.61 -10.64 -3.15
CA LEU A 122 -6.10 -10.82 -4.52
C LEU A 122 -4.57 -10.88 -4.55
N ASP A 123 -3.91 -10.04 -3.74
CA ASP A 123 -2.44 -10.05 -3.62
C ASP A 123 -1.93 -11.35 -2.97
N VAL A 124 -2.59 -11.83 -1.93
CA VAL A 124 -2.23 -13.10 -1.27
C VAL A 124 -2.38 -14.27 -2.24
N ASP A 125 -3.48 -14.35 -2.98
CA ASP A 125 -3.71 -15.39 -3.99
C ASP A 125 -2.62 -15.34 -5.07
N MET A 126 -2.21 -14.14 -5.49
CA MET A 126 -1.15 -13.94 -6.48
C MET A 126 0.20 -14.41 -5.98
N VAL A 127 0.57 -14.08 -4.74
CA VAL A 127 1.82 -14.53 -4.13
C VAL A 127 1.85 -16.05 -3.99
N GLN A 128 0.77 -16.67 -3.52
CA GLN A 128 0.68 -18.12 -3.34
C GLN A 128 0.81 -18.87 -4.66
N GLU A 129 0.13 -18.42 -5.72
CA GLU A 129 0.21 -19.07 -7.03
C GLU A 129 1.58 -18.88 -7.67
N ARG A 130 2.18 -17.68 -7.57
CA ARG A 130 3.55 -17.43 -8.01
C ARG A 130 4.53 -18.40 -7.35
N ASP A 131 4.47 -18.54 -6.03
CA ASP A 131 5.40 -19.35 -5.27
C ASP A 131 5.21 -20.84 -5.60
N ARG A 132 3.96 -21.27 -5.83
CA ARG A 132 3.64 -22.64 -6.30
C ARG A 132 4.23 -22.92 -7.68
N LEU A 133 4.01 -22.01 -8.63
CA LEU A 133 4.52 -22.18 -10.00
C LEU A 133 6.04 -22.09 -10.04
N GLN A 134 6.66 -21.24 -9.22
CA GLN A 134 8.12 -21.15 -9.11
C GLN A 134 8.75 -22.47 -8.66
N GLN A 135 8.15 -23.21 -7.74
CA GLN A 135 8.63 -24.52 -7.33
C GLN A 135 8.65 -25.51 -8.51
N PHE A 136 7.57 -25.57 -9.29
CA PHE A 136 7.52 -26.42 -10.49
C PHE A 136 8.51 -25.99 -11.57
N TYR A 137 8.72 -24.67 -11.73
CA TYR A 137 9.70 -24.15 -12.68
C TYR A 137 11.12 -24.59 -12.34
N VAL A 138 11.52 -24.46 -11.08
CA VAL A 138 12.86 -24.91 -10.60
C VAL A 138 13.06 -26.42 -10.81
N GLU A 139 12.02 -27.24 -10.61
CA GLU A 139 12.11 -28.69 -10.88
C GLU A 139 12.27 -29.00 -12.37
N ALA A 140 11.54 -28.30 -13.24
CA ALA A 140 11.66 -28.42 -14.69
C ALA A 140 13.04 -27.97 -15.19
N GLU A 141 13.57 -26.89 -14.63
CA GLU A 141 14.91 -26.38 -14.93
C GLU A 141 16.02 -27.38 -14.57
N LYS A 142 15.96 -27.99 -13.37
CA LYS A 142 16.89 -29.06 -12.96
C LYS A 142 16.89 -30.24 -13.94
N LYS A 143 15.72 -30.55 -14.51
CA LYS A 143 15.55 -31.65 -15.51
C LYS A 143 15.84 -31.15 -16.93
N LYS A 144 16.14 -29.87 -17.16
CA LYS A 144 16.32 -29.23 -18.46
C LYS A 144 15.10 -29.39 -19.38
N ASP A 145 13.91 -29.50 -18.81
CA ASP A 145 12.64 -29.68 -19.51
C ASP A 145 12.09 -28.33 -19.99
N ARG A 146 12.59 -27.88 -21.14
CA ARG A 146 12.20 -26.60 -21.74
C ARG A 146 10.71 -26.51 -22.06
N LYS A 147 10.09 -27.64 -22.45
CA LYS A 147 8.66 -27.65 -22.75
C LYS A 147 7.84 -27.40 -21.50
N LYS A 148 8.20 -28.03 -20.39
CA LYS A 148 7.55 -27.83 -19.10
C LYS A 148 7.74 -26.42 -18.55
N MET A 149 8.92 -25.85 -18.70
CA MET A 149 9.19 -24.45 -18.32
C MET A 149 8.27 -23.49 -19.10
N ALA A 150 8.17 -23.62 -20.42
CA ALA A 150 7.28 -22.80 -21.24
C ALA A 150 5.79 -22.97 -20.88
N GLU A 151 5.34 -24.19 -20.54
CA GLU A 151 3.98 -24.43 -20.06
C GLU A 151 3.71 -23.71 -18.71
N ILE A 152 4.70 -23.66 -17.81
CA ILE A 152 4.58 -22.99 -16.52
C ILE A 152 4.55 -21.47 -16.73
N ASP A 153 5.41 -20.93 -17.60
CA ASP A 153 5.42 -19.51 -17.95
C ASP A 153 4.07 -19.08 -18.54
N ALA A 154 3.52 -19.86 -19.47
CA ALA A 154 2.21 -19.58 -20.05
C ALA A 154 1.08 -19.58 -19.00
N LYS A 155 1.12 -20.54 -18.07
CA LYS A 155 0.16 -20.57 -16.93
C LYS A 155 0.29 -19.35 -16.04
N PHE A 156 1.51 -18.93 -15.74
CA PHE A 156 1.74 -17.75 -14.92
C PHE A 156 1.24 -16.48 -15.60
N GLN A 157 1.49 -16.31 -16.90
CA GLN A 157 0.99 -15.17 -17.66
C GLN A 157 -0.55 -15.13 -17.66
N SER A 158 -1.22 -16.26 -17.94
CA SER A 158 -2.68 -16.34 -17.90
C SER A 158 -3.25 -16.02 -16.50
N PHE A 159 -2.57 -16.47 -15.46
CA PHE A 159 -2.96 -16.16 -14.08
C PHE A 159 -2.79 -14.66 -13.75
N LEU A 160 -1.69 -14.05 -14.19
CA LEU A 160 -1.46 -12.61 -14.02
C LEU A 160 -2.54 -11.77 -14.71
N GLU A 161 -2.91 -12.13 -15.95
CA GLU A 161 -3.96 -11.45 -16.70
C GLU A 161 -5.31 -11.54 -15.99
N ASP A 162 -5.67 -12.71 -15.48
CA ASP A 162 -6.91 -12.92 -14.70
C ASP A 162 -6.90 -12.14 -13.38
N ALA A 163 -5.78 -12.16 -12.65
CA ALA A 163 -5.62 -11.41 -11.40
C ALA A 163 -5.74 -9.89 -11.63
N GLN A 164 -5.09 -9.37 -12.67
CA GLN A 164 -5.19 -7.95 -13.06
C GLN A 164 -6.62 -7.58 -13.47
N ALA A 165 -7.31 -8.44 -14.20
CA ALA A 165 -8.70 -8.21 -14.59
C ALA A 165 -9.63 -8.16 -13.35
N LYS A 166 -9.43 -9.05 -12.37
CA LYS A 166 -10.19 -9.05 -11.11
C LYS A 166 -9.93 -7.81 -10.28
N GLU A 167 -8.66 -7.40 -10.14
CA GLU A 167 -8.29 -6.17 -9.43
C GLU A 167 -8.91 -4.94 -10.09
N LEU A 168 -8.83 -4.85 -11.42
CA LEU A 168 -9.40 -3.74 -12.18
C LEU A 168 -10.93 -3.69 -12.07
N ASP A 169 -11.61 -4.83 -12.08
CA ASP A 169 -13.05 -4.91 -11.87
C ASP A 169 -13.44 -4.48 -10.45
N LEU A 170 -12.70 -4.93 -9.43
CA LEU A 170 -12.91 -4.49 -8.05
C LEU A 170 -12.69 -2.97 -7.91
N LEU A 171 -11.64 -2.42 -8.54
CA LEU A 171 -11.36 -0.99 -8.58
C LEU A 171 -12.52 -0.22 -9.23
N LYS A 172 -13.02 -0.65 -10.39
CA LYS A 172 -14.13 0.00 -11.10
C LYS A 172 -15.43 0.02 -10.28
N ARG A 173 -15.75 -1.09 -9.62
CA ARG A 173 -16.95 -1.18 -8.78
C ARG A 173 -16.90 -0.28 -7.54
N ASN A 174 -15.69 0.07 -7.08
CA ASN A 174 -15.46 0.88 -5.88
C ASN A 174 -14.75 2.20 -6.20
N ALA A 175 -14.86 2.69 -7.44
CA ALA A 175 -14.06 3.78 -7.99
C ALA A 175 -14.11 5.09 -7.21
N ASP A 176 -15.19 5.36 -6.46
CA ASP A 176 -15.39 6.61 -5.75
C ASP A 176 -15.18 6.46 -4.22
N THR A 177 -14.18 5.66 -3.82
CA THR A 177 -13.82 5.40 -2.43
C THR A 177 -12.40 5.84 -2.11
N TYR A 178 -12.12 6.11 -0.84
CA TYR A 178 -10.75 6.37 -0.34
C TYR A 178 -9.82 5.18 -0.60
N VAL A 179 -10.33 3.96 -0.44
CA VAL A 179 -9.55 2.74 -0.69
C VAL A 179 -9.12 2.64 -2.15
N ALA A 180 -10.02 2.94 -3.09
CA ALA A 180 -9.66 2.95 -4.52
C ALA A 180 -8.53 3.95 -4.81
N ALA A 181 -8.61 5.15 -4.25
CA ALA A 181 -7.55 6.15 -4.37
C ALA A 181 -6.23 5.63 -3.75
N TYR A 182 -6.28 5.03 -2.56
CA TYR A 182 -5.12 4.42 -1.90
C TYR A 182 -4.49 3.32 -2.77
N ILE A 183 -5.27 2.36 -3.28
CA ILE A 183 -4.78 1.26 -4.12
C ILE A 183 -4.09 1.77 -5.40
N VAL A 184 -4.60 2.84 -6.02
CA VAL A 184 -3.93 3.45 -7.17
C VAL A 184 -2.67 4.18 -6.75
N SER A 185 -2.68 4.90 -5.63
CA SER A 185 -1.51 5.64 -5.14
C SER A 185 -0.37 4.73 -4.70
N SER A 186 -0.68 3.57 -4.09
CA SER A 186 0.35 2.63 -3.61
C SER A 186 1.22 2.05 -4.73
N THR A 187 0.74 2.08 -5.97
CA THR A 187 1.47 1.57 -7.15
C THR A 187 1.97 2.67 -8.08
N MET A 188 1.70 3.95 -7.79
CA MET A 188 1.90 5.05 -8.75
C MET A 188 3.35 5.28 -9.16
N ARG A 189 4.33 4.84 -8.35
CA ARG A 189 5.76 4.94 -8.67
C ARG A 189 6.31 3.75 -9.45
N ASP A 190 5.59 2.62 -9.43
CA ASP A 190 6.01 1.35 -10.03
C ASP A 190 5.45 1.14 -11.44
N ILE A 191 4.47 1.97 -11.82
CA ILE A 191 3.81 1.89 -13.14
C ILE A 191 4.07 3.15 -13.96
N GLY A 192 4.18 2.99 -15.29
CA GLY A 192 4.40 4.12 -16.19
C GLY A 192 3.19 5.05 -16.32
N LEU A 193 3.42 6.22 -16.95
CA LEU A 193 2.43 7.28 -17.13
C LEU A 193 1.11 6.79 -17.73
N GLU A 194 1.15 6.02 -18.81
CA GLU A 194 -0.05 5.53 -19.49
C GLU A 194 -0.95 4.72 -18.55
N LYS A 195 -0.36 3.74 -17.85
CA LYS A 195 -1.09 2.86 -16.92
C LYS A 195 -1.60 3.63 -15.71
N LEU A 196 -0.80 4.55 -15.17
CA LEU A 196 -1.21 5.40 -14.04
C LEU A 196 -2.38 6.31 -14.43
N THR A 197 -2.30 6.97 -15.57
CA THR A 197 -3.36 7.83 -16.10
C THR A 197 -4.65 7.04 -16.33
N MET A 198 -4.56 5.84 -16.90
CA MET A 198 -5.71 4.95 -17.09
C MET A 198 -6.38 4.61 -15.74
N ARG A 199 -5.61 4.23 -14.71
CA ARG A 199 -6.14 3.91 -13.38
C ARG A 199 -6.71 5.14 -12.68
N TYR A 200 -6.07 6.30 -12.78
CA TYR A 200 -6.57 7.57 -12.25
C TYR A 200 -7.90 7.99 -12.89
N ASN A 201 -8.06 7.78 -14.20
CA ASN A 201 -9.31 8.10 -14.90
C ASN A 201 -10.50 7.23 -14.47
N ILE A 202 -10.26 6.05 -13.93
CA ILE A 202 -11.30 5.20 -13.33
C ILE A 202 -11.82 5.81 -12.04
N LEU A 203 -11.00 6.52 -11.26
CA LEU A 203 -11.39 7.07 -9.96
C LEU A 203 -12.53 8.08 -10.10
N GLY A 204 -13.48 8.00 -9.18
CA GLY A 204 -14.58 8.93 -9.05
C GLY A 204 -14.15 10.28 -8.44
N LYS A 205 -15.11 11.18 -8.32
CA LYS A 205 -14.83 12.55 -7.85
C LYS A 205 -14.32 12.58 -6.41
N VAL A 206 -14.96 11.85 -5.49
CA VAL A 206 -14.55 11.81 -4.08
C VAL A 206 -13.14 11.23 -3.95
N ALA A 207 -12.86 10.12 -4.64
CA ALA A 207 -11.55 9.48 -4.66
C ALA A 207 -10.44 10.42 -5.15
N LYS A 208 -10.69 11.22 -6.19
CA LYS A 208 -9.75 12.21 -6.73
C LYS A 208 -9.49 13.40 -5.81
N GLU A 209 -10.45 13.76 -4.96
CA GLU A 209 -10.32 14.87 -4.01
C GLU A 209 -9.59 14.48 -2.72
N THR A 210 -9.38 13.18 -2.46
CA THR A 210 -8.59 12.69 -1.31
C THR A 210 -7.13 13.12 -1.39
N SER A 211 -6.40 13.01 -0.28
CA SER A 211 -4.94 13.18 -0.25
C SER A 211 -4.25 12.25 -1.26
N TYR A 212 -4.68 10.98 -1.36
CA TYR A 212 -4.19 10.01 -2.33
C TYR A 212 -4.47 10.39 -3.77
N GLY A 213 -5.70 10.82 -4.09
CA GLY A 213 -6.06 11.26 -5.43
C GLY A 213 -5.26 12.44 -5.92
N LYS A 214 -5.00 13.42 -5.04
CA LYS A 214 -4.13 14.57 -5.32
C LYS A 214 -2.67 14.17 -5.52
N ALA A 215 -2.16 13.21 -4.73
CA ALA A 215 -0.81 12.69 -4.89
C ALA A 215 -0.63 11.98 -6.25
N ILE A 216 -1.64 11.20 -6.70
CA ILE A 216 -1.62 10.56 -8.02
C ILE A 216 -1.59 11.62 -9.13
N ALA A 217 -2.44 12.65 -9.05
CA ALA A 217 -2.46 13.74 -10.03
C ALA A 217 -1.10 14.45 -10.14
N ALA A 218 -0.49 14.78 -8.99
CA ALA A 218 0.84 15.37 -8.94
C ALA A 218 1.93 14.44 -9.51
N GLN A 219 1.78 13.11 -9.34
CA GLN A 219 2.73 12.15 -9.92
C GLN A 219 2.56 12.05 -11.45
N ILE A 220 1.34 12.11 -11.96
CA ILE A 220 1.06 12.16 -13.41
C ILE A 220 1.74 13.39 -14.01
N GLU A 221 1.55 14.59 -13.40
CA GLU A 221 2.22 15.82 -13.85
C GLU A 221 3.75 15.68 -13.90
N ARG A 222 4.36 15.04 -12.89
CA ARG A 222 5.81 14.79 -12.87
C ARG A 222 6.25 13.89 -14.03
N TYR A 223 5.49 12.85 -14.32
CA TYR A 223 5.78 11.97 -15.46
C TYR A 223 5.63 12.69 -16.81
N GLU A 224 4.58 13.51 -16.96
CA GLU A 224 4.35 14.31 -18.17
C GLU A 224 5.49 15.31 -18.44
N GLN A 225 6.10 15.88 -17.39
CA GLN A 225 7.22 16.81 -17.51
C GLN A 225 8.49 16.17 -18.07
N VAL A 226 8.66 14.86 -17.91
CA VAL A 226 9.86 14.11 -18.37
C VAL A 226 9.56 13.14 -19.50
N GLU A 227 8.40 13.26 -20.12
CA GLU A 227 8.01 12.42 -21.25
C GLU A 227 8.88 12.67 -22.47
N ILE A 228 9.03 11.64 -23.32
CA ILE A 228 9.82 11.74 -24.55
C ILE A 228 9.29 12.88 -25.43
N GLY A 229 10.18 13.76 -25.87
CA GLY A 229 9.86 14.95 -26.64
C GLY A 229 9.62 16.22 -25.82
N ARG A 230 9.63 16.13 -24.49
CA ARG A 230 9.58 17.29 -23.60
C ARG A 230 10.99 17.83 -23.33
N VAL A 231 11.06 19.12 -23.01
CA VAL A 231 12.30 19.70 -22.48
C VAL A 231 12.50 19.21 -21.06
N ALA A 232 13.65 18.56 -20.79
CA ALA A 232 13.97 18.07 -19.46
C ALA A 232 13.94 19.22 -18.43
N PRO A 233 13.39 18.98 -17.22
CA PRO A 233 13.41 19.96 -16.15
C PRO A 233 14.84 20.41 -15.85
N ASN A 234 15.03 21.72 -15.64
CA ASN A 234 16.33 22.24 -15.26
C ASN A 234 16.63 21.93 -13.78
N PHE A 235 17.86 21.60 -13.46
CA PHE A 235 18.33 21.42 -12.08
C PHE A 235 19.75 21.92 -11.91
N ASN A 236 20.09 22.29 -10.70
CA ASN A 236 21.42 22.77 -10.35
C ASN A 236 22.41 21.62 -10.24
N LEU A 237 23.58 21.79 -10.84
CA LEU A 237 24.81 21.05 -10.63
C LEU A 237 25.76 21.94 -9.82
N GLU A 238 26.91 21.43 -9.35
CA GLU A 238 27.80 22.18 -8.45
C GLU A 238 28.12 23.59 -8.93
N ASN A 239 28.43 23.79 -10.22
CA ASN A 239 28.87 25.06 -10.77
C ASN A 239 28.06 25.55 -11.98
N THR A 240 26.95 24.86 -12.34
CA THR A 240 26.17 25.15 -13.52
C THR A 240 24.75 24.55 -13.39
N THR A 241 23.93 24.68 -14.40
CA THR A 241 22.63 24.00 -14.50
C THR A 241 22.59 23.10 -15.71
N LEU A 242 21.69 22.11 -15.71
CA LEU A 242 21.52 21.21 -16.88
C LEU A 242 21.36 21.96 -18.20
N HIS A 243 20.61 23.07 -18.19
CA HIS A 243 20.34 23.82 -19.42
C HIS A 243 21.53 24.66 -19.89
N GLU A 244 22.43 25.06 -19.01
CA GLU A 244 23.66 25.81 -19.35
C GLU A 244 24.75 24.95 -19.95
N ILE A 245 24.74 23.64 -19.72
CA ILE A 245 25.69 22.71 -20.33
C ILE A 245 25.47 22.75 -21.85
N LYS A 246 26.55 23.06 -22.60
CA LYS A 246 26.50 23.11 -24.06
C LYS A 246 26.89 21.74 -24.62
N GLY A 247 26.09 21.21 -25.51
CA GLY A 247 26.31 19.93 -26.18
C GLY A 247 25.18 19.60 -27.15
N ASN A 248 25.48 18.77 -28.16
CA ASN A 248 24.50 18.28 -29.09
C ASN A 248 23.63 17.16 -28.52
N LEU A 249 24.23 16.40 -27.59
CA LEU A 249 23.60 15.31 -26.86
C LEU A 249 24.04 15.37 -25.41
N LYS A 250 23.08 15.30 -24.49
CA LYS A 250 23.35 15.24 -23.05
C LYS A 250 22.84 13.91 -22.50
N ILE A 251 23.68 13.22 -21.76
CA ILE A 251 23.34 11.97 -21.04
C ILE A 251 23.29 12.30 -19.56
N ILE A 252 22.14 12.09 -18.92
CA ILE A 252 21.99 12.24 -17.48
C ILE A 252 22.10 10.86 -16.85
N ASN A 253 23.12 10.64 -16.03
CA ASN A 253 23.34 9.39 -15.30
C ASN A 253 22.98 9.56 -13.84
N PHE A 254 21.96 8.84 -13.36
CA PHE A 254 21.63 8.76 -11.94
C PHE A 254 22.32 7.55 -11.33
N TRP A 255 23.28 7.76 -10.44
CA TRP A 255 24.09 6.70 -9.88
C TRP A 255 24.33 6.89 -8.38
N ALA A 256 24.81 5.82 -7.72
CA ALA A 256 25.17 5.86 -6.31
C ALA A 256 26.53 5.20 -6.08
N ALA A 257 27.38 5.81 -5.26
CA ALA A 257 28.73 5.35 -4.99
C ALA A 257 28.80 3.94 -4.36
N TRP A 258 27.80 3.57 -3.58
CA TRP A 258 27.69 2.24 -2.96
C TRP A 258 27.16 1.15 -3.92
N SER A 259 26.59 1.52 -5.07
CA SER A 259 26.08 0.56 -6.06
C SER A 259 27.21 0.00 -6.92
N ALA A 260 27.53 -1.28 -6.78
CA ALA A 260 28.56 -1.93 -7.58
C ALA A 260 28.25 -1.93 -9.09
N PRO A 261 27.00 -2.22 -9.56
CA PRO A 261 26.67 -2.07 -10.97
C PRO A 261 26.88 -0.66 -11.52
N CYS A 262 26.52 0.38 -10.76
CA CYS A 262 26.73 1.77 -11.18
C CYS A 262 28.21 2.09 -11.40
N ARG A 263 29.08 1.61 -10.50
CA ARG A 263 30.55 1.81 -10.65
C ARG A 263 31.11 1.14 -11.90
N VAL A 264 30.60 -0.04 -12.25
CA VAL A 264 30.98 -0.72 -13.50
C VAL A 264 30.52 0.07 -14.72
N GLU A 265 29.27 0.54 -14.71
CA GLU A 265 28.71 1.31 -15.82
C GLU A 265 29.42 2.66 -16.01
N ASN A 266 29.84 3.32 -14.94
CA ASN A 266 30.60 4.57 -15.03
C ASN A 266 31.88 4.44 -15.86
N VAL A 267 32.53 3.27 -15.87
CA VAL A 267 33.70 3.01 -16.74
C VAL A 267 33.31 3.03 -18.23
N ASN A 268 32.12 2.49 -18.56
CA ASN A 268 31.61 2.50 -19.92
C ASN A 268 31.24 3.94 -20.35
N LEU A 269 30.57 4.67 -19.46
CA LEU A 269 30.21 6.08 -19.69
C LEU A 269 31.45 6.96 -19.90
N LEU A 270 32.53 6.74 -19.13
CA LEU A 270 33.79 7.45 -19.34
C LEU A 270 34.38 7.21 -20.72
N ARG A 271 34.38 5.96 -21.22
CA ARG A 271 34.84 5.65 -22.59
C ARG A 271 33.97 6.34 -23.65
N ILE A 272 32.66 6.38 -23.47
CA ILE A 272 31.74 7.10 -24.37
C ILE A 272 32.06 8.58 -24.35
N TYR A 273 32.29 9.17 -23.19
CA TYR A 273 32.68 10.57 -23.04
C TYR A 273 33.97 10.86 -23.76
N GLU A 274 35.05 10.12 -23.53
CA GLU A 274 36.35 10.27 -24.18
C GLU A 274 36.23 10.19 -25.72
N GLN A 275 35.39 9.30 -26.23
CA GLN A 275 35.23 9.09 -27.68
C GLN A 275 34.38 10.16 -28.37
N TYR A 276 33.38 10.74 -27.64
CA TYR A 276 32.36 11.56 -28.27
C TYR A 276 32.24 12.99 -27.75
N HIS A 277 32.94 13.36 -26.67
CA HIS A 277 32.91 14.69 -26.09
C HIS A 277 33.23 15.77 -27.14
N LEU A 278 34.32 15.60 -27.95
CA LEU A 278 34.66 16.53 -29.03
C LEU A 278 33.61 16.62 -30.16
N LYS A 279 32.66 15.69 -30.18
CA LYS A 279 31.51 15.70 -31.10
C LYS A 279 30.27 16.31 -30.47
N GLY A 280 30.36 16.83 -29.25
CA GLY A 280 29.30 17.51 -28.52
C GLY A 280 28.44 16.57 -27.64
N VAL A 281 28.98 15.45 -27.17
CA VAL A 281 28.33 14.60 -26.17
C VAL A 281 28.80 15.00 -24.77
N GLU A 282 27.87 15.29 -23.88
CA GLU A 282 28.09 15.58 -22.45
C GLU A 282 27.41 14.53 -21.58
N ILE A 283 28.05 14.17 -20.45
CA ILE A 283 27.52 13.16 -19.50
C ILE A 283 27.55 13.73 -18.09
#